data_5d6405e8a9023e797d65c8fe9f736f4a
#
_entry.id   5d6405e8a9023e797d65c8fe9f736f4a
#
_cell.length_a   1.000
_cell.length_b   1.000
_cell.length_c   1.000
_cell.angle_alpha   90.00
_cell.angle_beta   90.00
_cell.angle_gamma   90.00
#
_symmetry.space_group_name_H-M   'P 1'
#
loop_
_entity.id
_entity.type
_entity.pdbx_description
1 polymer ?
#
loop_
_entity_poly.entity_id
_entity_poly.type
_entity_poly.pdbx_seq_one_letter_code
_entity_poly.pdbx_strand_id
1 'polypeptide(L)'
;MGTLMLVVLTNPVEGREDEYNDWYTGRHLDDVLATEGFQAAQRFSWVPSKLSRDAPYRYLAIYEVDEDSRERAEAALLKAANTEAMPINDAMDKRTATWWFTSITDRVEAGREPAR
;
A
#
# COMPACT_ATOMS: atom_id res chain seq x y z
N MET A 1 15.58 5.55 14.20
CA MET A 1 14.61 4.53 13.86
C MET A 1 13.78 5.00 12.69
N GLY A 2 13.73 4.21 11.68
CA GLY A 2 13.06 4.58 10.46
C GLY A 2 11.62 4.06 10.40
N THR A 3 10.90 4.55 9.42
CA THR A 3 9.60 4.03 9.06
C THR A 3 9.80 2.99 7.96
N LEU A 4 9.22 1.82 8.13
CA LEU A 4 9.21 0.79 7.11
C LEU A 4 7.84 0.77 6.46
N MET A 5 7.82 0.79 5.14
CA MET A 5 6.57 0.82 4.38
C MET A 5 6.54 -0.27 3.32
N LEU A 6 5.39 -0.93 3.21
CA LEU A 6 5.08 -1.75 2.06
C LEU A 6 4.27 -0.90 1.09
N VAL A 7 4.79 -0.72 -0.11
CA VAL A 7 4.13 0.07 -1.16
C VAL A 7 3.54 -0.91 -2.17
N VAL A 8 2.23 -0.83 -2.35
CA VAL A 8 1.50 -1.75 -3.23
C VAL A 8 0.80 -0.95 -4.33
N LEU A 9 1.16 -1.21 -5.57
CA LEU A 9 0.60 -0.53 -6.74
C LEU A 9 -0.31 -1.49 -7.49
N THR A 10 -1.54 -1.05 -7.74
CA THR A 10 -2.55 -1.90 -8.36
C THR A 10 -3.41 -1.12 -9.35
N ASN A 11 -4.14 -1.87 -10.17
CA ASN A 11 -5.15 -1.33 -11.08
C ASN A 11 -6.44 -2.12 -10.95
N PRO A 12 -7.60 -1.49 -11.14
CA PRO A 12 -8.83 -2.25 -11.30
C PRO A 12 -8.89 -2.90 -12.69
N VAL A 13 -9.64 -3.97 -12.79
CA VAL A 13 -10.05 -4.53 -14.08
C VAL A 13 -10.95 -3.49 -14.78
N GLU A 14 -10.80 -3.33 -16.07
CA GLU A 14 -11.59 -2.37 -16.85
C GLU A 14 -13.09 -2.61 -16.62
N GLY A 15 -13.80 -1.53 -16.33
CA GLY A 15 -15.24 -1.56 -16.05
C GLY A 15 -15.62 -1.99 -14.64
N ARG A 16 -14.65 -2.32 -13.79
CA ARG A 16 -14.93 -2.79 -12.43
C ARG A 16 -14.28 -1.91 -11.35
N GLU A 17 -14.04 -0.67 -11.68
CA GLU A 17 -13.32 0.24 -10.78
C GLU A 17 -14.07 0.50 -9.47
N ASP A 18 -15.40 0.67 -9.53
CA ASP A 18 -16.19 0.91 -8.33
C ASP A 18 -16.15 -0.31 -7.40
N GLU A 19 -16.31 -1.50 -7.95
CA GLU A 19 -16.22 -2.74 -7.18
C GLU A 19 -14.85 -2.91 -6.54
N TYR A 20 -13.79 -2.64 -7.31
CA TYR A 20 -12.41 -2.69 -6.84
C TYR A 20 -12.19 -1.73 -5.66
N ASN A 21 -12.62 -0.49 -5.80
CA ASN A 21 -12.44 0.53 -4.75
C ASN A 21 -13.27 0.22 -3.51
N ASP A 22 -14.50 -0.22 -3.67
CA ASP A 22 -15.36 -0.57 -2.55
C ASP A 22 -14.76 -1.73 -1.74
N TRP A 23 -14.28 -2.76 -2.43
CA TRP A 23 -13.63 -3.88 -1.79
C TRP A 23 -12.32 -3.47 -1.10
N TYR A 24 -11.45 -2.74 -1.80
CA TYR A 24 -10.13 -2.38 -1.28
C TYR A 24 -10.27 -1.50 -0.03
N THR A 25 -11.07 -0.45 -0.13
CA THR A 25 -11.26 0.48 0.97
C THR A 25 -12.13 -0.12 2.09
N GLY A 26 -13.18 -0.84 1.72
CA GLY A 26 -14.15 -1.34 2.70
C GLY A 26 -13.76 -2.62 3.39
N ARG A 27 -12.84 -3.39 2.82
CA ARG A 27 -12.46 -4.68 3.38
C ARG A 27 -10.95 -4.93 3.39
N HIS A 28 -10.29 -4.81 2.23
CA HIS A 28 -8.91 -5.28 2.08
C HIS A 28 -7.92 -4.57 3.01
N LEU A 29 -8.07 -3.25 3.19
CA LEU A 29 -7.21 -2.51 4.13
C LEU A 29 -7.30 -3.10 5.53
N ASP A 30 -8.52 -3.36 6.01
CA ASP A 30 -8.72 -3.93 7.35
C ASP A 30 -8.16 -5.34 7.46
N ASP A 31 -8.29 -6.14 6.40
CA ASP A 31 -7.74 -7.50 6.37
C ASP A 31 -6.21 -7.46 6.50
N VAL A 32 -5.56 -6.56 5.79
CA VAL A 32 -4.10 -6.39 5.90
C VAL A 32 -3.73 -5.91 7.30
N LEU A 33 -4.47 -4.94 7.85
CA LEU A 33 -4.19 -4.41 9.19
C LEU A 33 -4.40 -5.44 10.30
N ALA A 34 -5.23 -6.46 10.06
CA ALA A 34 -5.38 -7.56 11.00
C ALA A 34 -4.22 -8.55 10.94
N THR A 35 -3.30 -8.39 9.99
CA THR A 35 -2.14 -9.26 9.80
C THR A 35 -0.98 -8.78 10.66
N GLU A 36 -0.24 -9.73 11.21
CA GLU A 36 0.88 -9.44 12.12
C GLU A 36 1.85 -8.41 11.53
N GLY A 37 2.23 -7.41 12.32
CA GLY A 37 3.24 -6.42 11.97
C GLY A 37 2.72 -5.19 11.24
N PHE A 38 1.49 -5.22 10.72
CA PHE A 38 0.92 -4.09 9.99
C PHE A 38 0.23 -3.13 10.97
N GLN A 39 0.61 -1.86 10.94
CA GLN A 39 0.20 -0.87 11.93
C GLN A 39 -0.73 0.22 11.39
N ALA A 40 -0.57 0.59 10.12
CA ALA A 40 -1.35 1.67 9.51
C ALA A 40 -1.41 1.46 8.01
N ALA A 41 -2.44 2.02 7.37
CA ALA A 41 -2.63 1.90 5.93
C ALA A 41 -3.29 3.15 5.38
N GLN A 42 -2.92 3.50 4.14
CA GLN A 42 -3.56 4.61 3.44
C GLN A 42 -3.52 4.33 1.94
N ARG A 43 -4.61 4.65 1.26
CA ARG A 43 -4.71 4.51 -0.19
C ARG A 43 -4.60 5.86 -0.86
N PHE A 44 -4.07 5.83 -2.08
CA PHE A 44 -3.89 7.03 -2.93
C PHE A 44 -4.28 6.70 -4.35
N SER A 45 -4.84 7.68 -5.06
CA SER A 45 -5.11 7.55 -6.49
C SER A 45 -4.17 8.46 -7.27
N TRP A 46 -3.78 8.01 -8.46
CA TRP A 46 -2.93 8.80 -9.35
C TRP A 46 -3.66 10.06 -9.80
N VAL A 47 -2.93 11.17 -9.83
CA VAL A 47 -3.43 12.46 -10.34
C VAL A 47 -2.63 12.82 -11.58
N PRO A 48 -3.26 12.86 -12.76
CA PRO A 48 -2.55 13.28 -13.98
C PRO A 48 -2.12 14.74 -13.90
N SER A 49 -0.92 15.01 -14.38
CA SER A 49 -0.37 16.37 -14.41
C SER A 49 0.75 16.44 -15.45
N LYS A 50 1.36 17.62 -15.62
CA LYS A 50 2.52 17.76 -16.49
C LYS A 50 3.72 16.94 -16.05
N LEU A 51 3.83 16.70 -14.74
CA LEU A 51 4.89 15.84 -14.17
C LEU A 51 4.53 14.37 -14.21
N SER A 52 3.25 14.04 -14.26
CA SER A 52 2.73 12.70 -14.13
C SER A 52 1.68 12.47 -15.21
N ARG A 53 2.12 12.39 -16.46
CA ARG A 53 1.22 12.31 -17.62
C ARG A 53 0.63 10.94 -17.82
N ASP A 54 1.35 9.92 -17.38
CA ASP A 54 0.94 8.54 -17.51
C ASP A 54 1.46 7.77 -16.31
N ALA A 55 0.72 6.78 -15.89
CA ALA A 55 1.12 5.93 -14.78
C ALA A 55 0.77 4.47 -15.10
N PRO A 56 1.73 3.53 -14.91
CA PRO A 56 1.44 2.12 -15.12
C PRO A 56 0.42 1.57 -14.11
N TYR A 57 0.27 2.25 -12.96
CA TYR A 57 -0.69 1.90 -11.93
C TYR A 57 -1.43 3.15 -11.50
N ARG A 58 -2.75 3.05 -11.38
CA ARG A 58 -3.60 4.19 -11.00
C ARG A 58 -3.83 4.30 -9.51
N TYR A 59 -3.55 3.26 -8.76
CA TYR A 59 -3.80 3.22 -7.32
C TYR A 59 -2.58 2.72 -6.56
N LEU A 60 -2.40 3.29 -5.38
CA LEU A 60 -1.29 3.00 -4.49
C LEU A 60 -1.84 2.80 -3.09
N ALA A 61 -1.38 1.78 -2.41
CA ALA A 61 -1.60 1.65 -0.97
C ALA A 61 -0.25 1.64 -0.27
N ILE A 62 -0.16 2.34 0.84
CA ILE A 62 1.02 2.34 1.68
C ILE A 62 0.62 1.74 3.02
N TYR A 63 1.38 0.73 3.46
CA TYR A 63 1.19 0.10 4.75
C TYR A 63 2.44 0.34 5.60
N GLU A 64 2.25 0.83 6.82
CA GLU A 64 3.36 1.00 7.76
C GLU A 64 3.51 -0.27 8.57
N VAL A 65 4.76 -0.68 8.75
CA VAL A 65 5.11 -1.92 9.42
C VAL A 65 6.23 -1.63 10.41
N ASP A 66 6.20 -2.29 11.55
CA ASP A 66 7.30 -2.26 12.52
C ASP A 66 8.56 -2.84 11.86
N GLU A 67 9.67 -2.10 11.89
CA GLU A 67 10.93 -2.51 11.29
C GLU A 67 11.37 -3.90 11.74
N ASP A 68 11.19 -4.20 13.01
CA ASP A 68 11.63 -5.49 13.58
C ASP A 68 10.72 -6.64 13.14
N SER A 69 9.57 -6.32 12.55
CA SER A 69 8.55 -7.30 12.18
C SER A 69 8.49 -7.60 10.68
N ARG A 70 9.39 -7.02 9.85
CA ARG A 70 9.27 -7.13 8.38
C ARG A 70 9.14 -8.58 7.90
N GLU A 71 10.04 -9.44 8.34
CA GLU A 71 10.01 -10.83 7.87
C GLU A 71 8.75 -11.56 8.31
N ARG A 72 8.32 -11.34 9.55
CA ARG A 72 7.09 -11.94 10.07
C ARG A 72 5.86 -11.38 9.38
N ALA A 73 5.84 -10.06 9.15
CA ALA A 73 4.73 -9.41 8.46
C ALA A 73 4.59 -9.93 7.03
N GLU A 74 5.69 -10.03 6.30
CA GLU A 74 5.68 -10.55 4.94
C GLU A 74 5.21 -12.00 4.91
N ALA A 75 5.73 -12.85 5.80
CA ALA A 75 5.32 -14.25 5.87
C ALA A 75 3.84 -14.38 6.22
N ALA A 76 3.36 -13.57 7.17
CA ALA A 76 1.96 -13.59 7.57
C ALA A 76 1.04 -13.10 6.43
N LEU A 77 1.46 -12.07 5.70
CA LEU A 77 0.71 -11.56 4.55
C LEU A 77 0.60 -12.60 3.45
N LEU A 78 1.72 -13.25 3.10
CA LEU A 78 1.73 -14.29 2.08
C LEU A 78 0.86 -15.48 2.46
N LYS A 79 0.85 -15.83 3.74
CA LYS A 79 0.02 -16.92 4.25
C LYS A 79 -1.48 -16.58 4.21
N ALA A 80 -1.84 -15.33 4.54
CA ALA A 80 -3.23 -14.89 4.62
C ALA A 80 -3.84 -14.61 3.25
N ALA A 81 -3.04 -14.14 2.30
CA ALA A 81 -3.52 -13.68 1.00
C ALA A 81 -4.31 -14.78 0.27
N ASN A 82 -5.48 -14.41 -0.23
CA ASN A 82 -6.39 -15.28 -0.97
C ASN A 82 -6.97 -16.43 -0.12
N THR A 83 -7.05 -16.23 1.19
CA THR A 83 -7.77 -17.11 2.12
C THR A 83 -9.04 -16.41 2.61
N GLU A 84 -9.83 -17.08 3.45
CA GLU A 84 -11.01 -16.46 4.05
C GLU A 84 -10.68 -15.23 4.90
N ALA A 85 -9.49 -15.21 5.50
CA ALA A 85 -9.05 -14.06 6.30
C ALA A 85 -8.74 -12.84 5.44
N MET A 86 -8.33 -13.06 4.18
CA MET A 86 -7.94 -11.99 3.28
C MET A 86 -8.29 -12.39 1.84
N PRO A 87 -9.60 -12.41 1.50
CA PRO A 87 -9.98 -12.74 0.12
C PRO A 87 -9.54 -11.63 -0.83
N ILE A 88 -9.06 -12.03 -1.99
CA ILE A 88 -8.64 -11.09 -3.04
C ILE A 88 -9.76 -11.03 -4.08
N ASN A 89 -10.30 -9.83 -4.29
CA ASN A 89 -11.38 -9.61 -5.25
C ASN A 89 -10.82 -9.62 -6.68
N ASP A 90 -11.48 -10.32 -7.58
CA ASP A 90 -11.03 -10.43 -8.96
C ASP A 90 -11.28 -9.16 -9.80
N ALA A 91 -11.89 -8.12 -9.21
CA ALA A 91 -11.93 -6.79 -9.82
C ALA A 91 -10.56 -6.11 -9.79
N MET A 92 -9.61 -6.59 -9.00
CA MET A 92 -8.23 -6.12 -9.04
C MET A 92 -7.49 -6.86 -10.15
N ASP A 93 -6.85 -6.09 -11.05
CA ASP A 93 -6.02 -6.67 -12.11
C ASP A 93 -4.87 -7.48 -11.48
N LYS A 94 -4.51 -8.58 -12.12
CA LYS A 94 -3.46 -9.48 -11.61
C LYS A 94 -2.07 -8.88 -11.66
N ARG A 95 -1.84 -7.87 -12.51
CA ARG A 95 -0.56 -7.17 -12.54
C ARG A 95 -0.52 -6.20 -11.37
N THR A 96 0.41 -6.43 -10.47
CA THR A 96 0.64 -5.59 -9.30
C THR A 96 2.14 -5.39 -9.13
N ALA A 97 2.50 -4.37 -8.38
CA ALA A 97 3.90 -4.15 -7.99
C ALA A 97 3.92 -3.88 -6.49
N THR A 98 4.85 -4.54 -5.80
CA THR A 98 4.93 -4.46 -4.35
C THR A 98 6.38 -4.35 -3.93
N TRP A 99 6.70 -3.31 -3.17
CA TRP A 99 8.06 -3.07 -2.71
C TRP A 99 8.10 -2.62 -1.27
N TRP A 100 9.15 -3.03 -0.58
CA TRP A 100 9.47 -2.51 0.74
C TRP A 100 10.36 -1.28 0.61
N PHE A 101 10.08 -0.25 1.40
CA PHE A 101 10.93 0.93 1.52
C PHE A 101 11.12 1.26 3.00
N THR A 102 12.35 1.65 3.35
CA THR A 102 12.64 2.14 4.69
C THR A 102 13.07 3.60 4.60
N SER A 103 12.66 4.41 5.56
CA SER A 103 13.07 5.81 5.59
C SER A 103 14.58 5.91 5.86
N ILE A 104 15.21 6.87 5.21
CA ILE A 104 16.64 7.18 5.43
C ILE A 104 16.84 8.58 5.99
N THR A 105 15.77 9.33 6.13
CA THR A 105 15.75 10.64 6.76
C THR A 105 14.52 10.74 7.65
N ASP A 106 14.53 11.68 8.57
CA ASP A 106 13.30 12.11 9.21
C ASP A 106 12.39 12.77 8.19
N ARG A 107 11.11 12.86 8.49
CA ARG A 107 10.19 13.65 7.70
C ARG A 107 10.61 15.12 7.80
N VAL A 108 10.75 15.78 6.65
CA VAL A 108 11.19 17.18 6.58
C VAL A 108 10.01 18.02 6.15
N GLU A 109 9.74 19.08 6.90
CA GLU A 109 8.61 19.97 6.60
C GLU A 109 9.11 21.30 6.04
N ALA A 110 8.29 21.91 5.17
CA ALA A 110 8.57 23.25 4.65
C ALA A 110 8.50 24.27 5.78
N GLY A 111 9.31 25.31 5.69
CA GLY A 111 9.32 26.38 6.68
C GLY A 111 10.16 26.11 7.92
N ARG A 112 10.78 24.94 8.01
CA ARG A 112 11.70 24.65 9.11
C ARG A 112 13.00 25.43 8.93
N GLU A 113 13.71 25.66 10.03
CA GLU A 113 15.04 26.28 9.97
C GLU A 113 16.03 25.37 9.21
N PRO A 114 16.88 25.96 8.34
CA PRO A 114 17.90 25.16 7.66
C PRO A 114 18.87 24.51 8.65
N ALA A 115 19.39 23.35 8.28
CA ALA A 115 20.43 22.67 9.03
C ALA A 115 21.70 23.54 9.03
N ARG A 116 22.46 23.51 10.14
CA ARG A 116 23.67 24.29 10.31
C ARG A 116 24.92 23.44 10.32
#